data_116e1b99473e0a48606120059b004c4f
#
_entry.id   116e1b99473e0a48606120059b004c4f
#
_cell.length_a   1.000
_cell.length_b   1.000
_cell.length_c   1.000
_cell.angle_alpha   90.00
_cell.angle_beta   90.00
_cell.angle_gamma   90.00
#
_symmetry.space_group_name_H-M   'P 1'
#
loop_
_entity.id
_entity.type
_entity.pdbx_description
1 polymer ?
#
loop_
_entity_poly.entity_id
_entity_poly.type
_entity_poly.pdbx_seq_one_letter_code
_entity_poly.pdbx_strand_id
1 'polypeptide(L)'
;MRRNNWLQSQLEQLVRRNPRLRWPLIGVLVLIAAALVRLDRQPPRNVGLPAGPVSGRAEVIDGDSLRIGGEEIRLKDIDAPEGRQTCTRAGGEWDCGEESRRTLQRLIGRAVVGCRSVERDKHHRLLGFCEAEGRDLNGAMVEAGMAVAFGGYRGEERAAKAGRRGLWAGDFQMPRDWRHERGIGQ
;
A
#
# COMPACT_ATOMS: atom_id res chain seq x y z
N MET A 1 28.93 21.66 -7.61
CA MET A 1 27.90 22.13 -6.65
C MET A 1 28.05 23.64 -6.33
N ARG A 2 28.04 24.58 -7.32
CA ARG A 2 28.24 26.03 -7.06
C ARG A 2 27.24 26.95 -7.80
N ARG A 3 26.13 26.44 -8.36
CA ARG A 3 25.24 27.27 -9.20
C ARG A 3 23.98 27.85 -8.53
N ASN A 4 23.65 27.45 -7.30
CA ASN A 4 22.41 27.90 -6.65
C ASN A 4 22.53 29.15 -5.76
N ASN A 5 23.75 29.56 -5.36
CA ASN A 5 23.91 30.69 -4.41
C ASN A 5 23.72 32.06 -5.07
N TRP A 6 23.95 32.18 -6.38
CA TRP A 6 23.81 33.46 -7.08
C TRP A 6 22.33 33.90 -7.21
N LEU A 7 21.44 32.95 -7.56
CA LEU A 7 20.00 33.24 -7.68
C LEU A 7 19.35 33.60 -6.34
N GLN A 8 19.79 32.95 -5.25
CA GLN A 8 19.30 33.26 -3.91
C GLN A 8 19.71 34.67 -3.48
N SER A 9 20.96 35.09 -3.73
CA SER A 9 21.43 36.43 -3.37
C SER A 9 20.71 37.55 -4.15
N GLN A 10 20.34 37.31 -5.41
CA GLN A 10 19.60 38.26 -6.24
C GLN A 10 18.14 38.40 -5.76
N LEU A 11 17.50 37.29 -5.39
CA LEU A 11 16.14 37.29 -4.84
C LEU A 11 16.06 38.01 -3.49
N GLU A 12 17.03 37.80 -2.62
CA GLU A 12 17.10 38.49 -1.32
C GLU A 12 17.30 40.02 -1.47
N GLN A 13 18.09 40.46 -2.43
CA GLN A 13 18.27 41.89 -2.71
C GLN A 13 17.03 42.55 -3.30
N LEU A 14 16.28 41.87 -4.19
CA LEU A 14 15.03 42.36 -4.75
C LEU A 14 13.93 42.49 -3.69
N VAL A 15 13.86 41.53 -2.76
CA VAL A 15 12.86 41.54 -1.67
C VAL A 15 13.16 42.62 -0.61
N ARG A 16 14.44 42.92 -0.35
CA ARG A 16 14.83 44.01 0.56
C ARG A 16 14.55 45.39 0.00
N ARG A 17 14.59 45.56 -1.32
CA ARG A 17 14.49 46.87 -2.00
C ARG A 17 13.05 47.39 -2.15
N ASN A 18 12.04 46.51 -2.10
CA ASN A 18 10.63 46.87 -2.28
C ASN A 18 9.73 46.20 -1.20
N PRO A 19 9.54 46.88 -0.03
CA PRO A 19 8.71 46.31 1.03
C PRO A 19 7.25 46.10 0.65
N ARG A 20 6.75 46.79 -0.36
CA ARG A 20 5.39 46.62 -0.90
C ARG A 20 5.21 45.34 -1.72
N LEU A 21 6.30 44.71 -2.16
CA LEU A 21 6.31 43.48 -2.97
C LEU A 21 6.34 42.22 -2.10
N ARG A 22 6.62 42.32 -0.81
CA ARG A 22 6.76 41.17 0.12
C ARG A 22 5.46 40.39 0.29
N TRP A 23 4.35 41.12 0.48
CA TRP A 23 3.06 40.49 0.72
C TRP A 23 2.51 39.74 -0.48
N PRO A 24 2.54 40.25 -1.74
CA PRO A 24 2.09 39.50 -2.89
C PRO A 24 3.01 38.32 -3.21
N LEU A 25 4.33 38.39 -3.00
CA LEU A 25 5.25 37.27 -3.19
C LEU A 25 5.03 36.14 -2.18
N ILE A 26 4.77 36.47 -0.90
CA ILE A 26 4.41 35.48 0.11
C ILE A 26 3.07 34.83 -0.26
N GLY A 27 2.09 35.59 -0.70
CA GLY A 27 0.81 35.07 -1.17
C GLY A 27 0.95 34.07 -2.32
N VAL A 28 1.78 34.38 -3.31
CA VAL A 28 2.07 33.48 -4.45
C VAL A 28 2.78 32.21 -3.99
N LEU A 29 3.78 32.32 -3.10
CA LEU A 29 4.47 31.15 -2.54
C LEU A 29 3.54 30.25 -1.73
N VAL A 30 2.64 30.82 -0.95
CA VAL A 30 1.64 30.06 -0.18
C VAL A 30 0.64 29.37 -1.12
N LEU A 31 0.23 30.05 -2.19
CA LEU A 31 -0.65 29.44 -3.20
C LEU A 31 0.03 28.31 -3.97
N ILE A 32 1.31 28.48 -4.32
CA ILE A 32 2.11 27.42 -4.97
C ILE A 32 2.29 26.24 -4.01
N ALA A 33 2.64 26.49 -2.75
CA ALA A 33 2.78 25.45 -1.75
C ALA A 33 1.45 24.71 -1.50
N ALA A 34 0.33 25.45 -1.43
CA ALA A 34 -1.00 24.87 -1.31
C ALA A 34 -1.42 24.08 -2.55
N ALA A 35 -1.04 24.52 -3.75
CA ALA A 35 -1.27 23.79 -5.00
C ALA A 35 -0.42 22.52 -5.07
N LEU A 36 0.86 22.57 -4.65
CA LEU A 36 1.74 21.40 -4.59
C LEU A 36 1.25 20.37 -3.55
N VAL A 37 0.78 20.81 -2.39
CA VAL A 37 0.17 19.94 -1.37
C VAL A 37 -1.15 19.32 -1.88
N ARG A 38 -1.90 20.03 -2.73
CA ARG A 38 -3.12 19.47 -3.37
C ARG A 38 -2.80 18.50 -4.51
N LEU A 39 -1.69 18.71 -5.22
CA LEU A 39 -1.22 17.78 -6.26
C LEU A 39 -0.67 16.48 -5.67
N ASP A 40 -0.11 16.53 -4.46
CA ASP A 40 0.39 15.35 -3.76
C ASP A 40 -0.73 14.58 -3.02
N ARG A 41 -1.87 15.21 -2.81
CA ARG A 41 -3.12 14.55 -2.44
C ARG A 41 -3.79 14.02 -3.71
N GLN A 42 -3.16 13.06 -4.37
CA GLN A 42 -3.94 12.21 -5.27
C GLN A 42 -5.02 11.58 -4.39
N PRO A 43 -6.30 11.78 -4.72
CA PRO A 43 -7.34 10.99 -4.08
C PRO A 43 -6.93 9.53 -4.26
N PRO A 44 -7.23 8.65 -3.29
CA PRO A 44 -7.05 7.23 -3.50
C PRO A 44 -7.59 6.98 -4.90
N ARG A 45 -6.81 6.33 -5.74
CA ARG A 45 -7.28 5.95 -7.06
C ARG A 45 -8.56 5.18 -6.78
N ASN A 46 -9.70 5.88 -6.86
CA ASN A 46 -10.98 5.24 -7.03
C ASN A 46 -10.84 4.54 -8.38
N VAL A 47 -10.20 3.39 -8.36
CA VAL A 47 -10.43 2.40 -9.36
C VAL A 47 -11.87 2.02 -9.08
N GLY A 48 -12.81 2.81 -9.62
CA GLY A 48 -14.22 2.44 -9.67
C GLY A 48 -14.23 1.10 -10.37
N LEU A 49 -14.10 0.05 -9.59
CA LEU A 49 -14.21 -1.30 -10.11
C LEU A 49 -15.63 -1.37 -10.64
N PRO A 50 -15.82 -1.60 -11.96
CA PRO A 50 -17.13 -2.04 -12.42
C PRO A 50 -17.47 -3.20 -11.50
N ALA A 51 -18.71 -3.27 -11.03
CA ALA A 51 -19.17 -4.32 -10.13
C ALA A 51 -18.50 -5.62 -10.57
N GLY A 52 -17.52 -6.06 -9.80
CA GLY A 52 -16.64 -7.15 -10.20
C GLY A 52 -17.48 -8.40 -10.39
N PRO A 53 -17.03 -9.40 -11.11
CA PRO A 53 -17.77 -10.66 -11.28
C PRO A 53 -18.03 -11.34 -9.93
N VAL A 54 -17.34 -10.94 -8.85
CA VAL A 54 -17.51 -11.47 -7.49
C VAL A 54 -17.63 -10.34 -6.48
N SER A 55 -18.77 -10.32 -5.76
CA SER A 55 -19.01 -9.36 -4.67
C SER A 55 -19.82 -10.01 -3.56
N GLY A 56 -19.51 -9.70 -2.31
CA GLY A 56 -20.21 -10.24 -1.16
C GLY A 56 -19.45 -10.10 0.17
N ARG A 57 -19.98 -10.77 1.20
CA ARG A 57 -19.24 -10.90 2.46
C ARG A 57 -18.06 -11.83 2.24
N ALA A 58 -16.88 -11.38 2.65
CA ALA A 58 -15.66 -12.14 2.50
C ALA A 58 -15.33 -12.92 3.78
N GLU A 59 -14.91 -14.17 3.61
CA GLU A 59 -14.20 -14.96 4.61
C GLU A 59 -12.70 -14.84 4.31
N VAL A 60 -11.92 -14.33 5.24
CA VAL A 60 -10.46 -14.19 5.08
C VAL A 60 -9.78 -15.50 5.41
N ILE A 61 -9.04 -16.05 4.43
CA ILE A 61 -8.28 -17.30 4.57
C ILE A 61 -6.91 -17.00 5.19
N ASP A 62 -6.16 -16.09 4.55
CA ASP A 62 -4.85 -15.60 4.99
C ASP A 62 -4.66 -14.13 4.61
N GLY A 63 -3.41 -13.62 4.62
CA GLY A 63 -3.12 -12.21 4.37
C GLY A 63 -3.31 -11.73 2.94
N ASP A 64 -3.43 -12.65 1.96
CA ASP A 64 -3.66 -12.31 0.55
C ASP A 64 -4.73 -13.19 -0.12
N SER A 65 -5.50 -13.94 0.65
CA SER A 65 -6.54 -14.83 0.11
C SER A 65 -7.84 -14.70 0.91
N LEU A 66 -8.94 -14.66 0.20
CA LEU A 66 -10.28 -14.58 0.76
C LEU A 66 -11.27 -15.42 -0.05
N ARG A 67 -12.45 -15.68 0.51
CA ARG A 67 -13.54 -16.41 -0.15
C ARG A 67 -14.81 -15.57 -0.15
N ILE A 68 -15.46 -15.47 -1.31
CA ILE A 68 -16.74 -14.80 -1.48
C ILE A 68 -17.66 -15.72 -2.26
N GLY A 69 -18.83 -16.08 -1.68
CA GLY A 69 -19.82 -16.90 -2.38
C GLY A 69 -19.32 -18.27 -2.85
N GLY A 70 -18.30 -18.82 -2.17
CA GLY A 70 -17.66 -20.10 -2.53
C GLY A 70 -16.45 -19.97 -3.46
N GLU A 71 -16.25 -18.83 -4.12
CA GLU A 71 -15.08 -18.55 -4.96
C GLU A 71 -13.89 -18.11 -4.09
N GLU A 72 -12.75 -18.76 -4.26
CA GLU A 72 -11.50 -18.36 -3.63
C GLU A 72 -10.77 -17.34 -4.51
N ILE A 73 -10.39 -16.24 -3.88
CA ILE A 73 -9.78 -15.10 -4.56
C ILE A 73 -8.45 -14.81 -3.88
N ARG A 74 -7.37 -14.81 -4.67
CA ARG A 74 -6.06 -14.33 -4.25
C ARG A 74 -5.88 -12.88 -4.69
N LEU A 75 -5.49 -12.03 -3.75
CA LEU A 75 -5.20 -10.63 -4.01
C LEU A 75 -4.00 -10.52 -4.96
N LYS A 76 -4.24 -9.97 -6.15
CA LYS A 76 -3.23 -9.89 -7.21
C LYS A 76 -2.14 -8.86 -6.87
N ASP A 77 -0.93 -9.12 -7.37
CA ASP A 77 0.25 -8.25 -7.29
C ASP A 77 0.80 -8.02 -5.87
N ILE A 78 0.37 -8.83 -4.91
CA ILE A 78 0.92 -8.87 -3.56
C ILE A 78 1.22 -10.31 -3.14
N ASP A 79 2.05 -10.47 -2.11
CA ASP A 79 2.37 -11.78 -1.51
C ASP A 79 2.49 -11.60 0.01
N ALA A 80 1.60 -12.22 0.75
CA ALA A 80 1.55 -12.13 2.20
C ALA A 80 2.26 -13.31 2.87
N PRO A 81 2.73 -13.17 4.12
CA PRO A 81 3.20 -14.29 4.91
C PRO A 81 2.15 -15.37 5.03
N GLU A 82 2.58 -16.61 4.89
CA GLU A 82 1.72 -17.78 5.09
C GLU A 82 1.19 -17.86 6.53
N GLY A 83 0.02 -18.44 6.72
CA GLY A 83 -0.67 -18.44 8.02
C GLY A 83 0.15 -18.98 9.19
N ARG A 84 1.15 -19.85 8.92
CA ARG A 84 2.07 -20.39 9.95
C ARG A 84 3.46 -19.76 9.91
N GLN A 85 3.64 -18.72 9.13
CA GLN A 85 4.94 -18.06 9.02
C GLN A 85 5.17 -17.18 10.25
N THR A 86 6.36 -17.34 10.83
CA THR A 86 6.86 -16.48 11.91
C THR A 86 7.93 -15.54 11.40
N CYS A 87 8.06 -14.41 12.05
CA CYS A 87 9.02 -13.34 11.76
C CYS A 87 9.66 -12.87 13.09
N THR A 88 10.75 -12.12 13.00
CA THR A 88 11.41 -11.54 14.18
C THR A 88 11.33 -10.02 14.17
N ARG A 89 11.24 -9.41 15.36
CA ARG A 89 11.35 -7.97 15.58
C ARG A 89 11.91 -7.70 16.98
N ALA A 90 12.17 -6.43 17.31
CA ALA A 90 12.58 -6.05 18.67
C ALA A 90 11.56 -6.58 19.70
N GLY A 91 11.92 -7.58 20.46
CA GLY A 91 11.02 -8.29 21.41
C GLY A 91 10.81 -9.76 21.09
N GLY A 92 11.38 -10.27 19.99
CA GLY A 92 11.39 -11.70 19.68
C GLY A 92 10.57 -12.09 18.44
N GLU A 93 10.27 -13.38 18.39
CA GLU A 93 9.47 -13.99 17.33
C GLU A 93 7.98 -13.64 17.48
N TRP A 94 7.29 -13.50 16.34
CA TRP A 94 5.86 -13.22 16.28
C TRP A 94 5.22 -13.86 15.06
N ASP A 95 3.93 -14.19 15.16
CA ASP A 95 3.13 -14.85 14.13
C ASP A 95 2.72 -13.87 13.03
N CYS A 96 3.66 -13.54 12.13
CA CYS A 96 3.43 -12.55 11.09
C CYS A 96 2.36 -12.97 10.07
N GLY A 97 2.21 -14.26 9.81
CA GLY A 97 1.16 -14.78 8.96
C GLY A 97 -0.23 -14.54 9.54
N GLU A 98 -0.40 -14.87 10.81
CA GLU A 98 -1.67 -14.64 11.49
C GLU A 98 -1.99 -13.14 11.64
N GLU A 99 -1.00 -12.30 11.92
CA GLU A 99 -1.20 -10.85 12.00
C GLU A 99 -1.53 -10.25 10.63
N SER A 100 -0.94 -10.79 9.54
CA SER A 100 -1.32 -10.43 8.18
C SER A 100 -2.80 -10.74 7.91
N ARG A 101 -3.24 -11.97 8.22
CA ARG A 101 -4.64 -12.38 8.12
C ARG A 101 -5.57 -11.45 8.91
N ARG A 102 -5.24 -11.16 10.17
CA ARG A 102 -6.02 -10.25 11.03
C ARG A 102 -6.05 -8.82 10.45
N THR A 103 -4.98 -8.38 9.83
CA THR A 103 -4.94 -7.05 9.22
C THR A 103 -5.92 -6.98 8.05
N LEU A 104 -5.96 -7.99 7.18
CA LEU A 104 -6.95 -8.02 6.11
C LEU A 104 -8.39 -8.06 6.66
N GLN A 105 -8.64 -8.82 7.73
CA GLN A 105 -9.93 -8.83 8.41
C GLN A 105 -10.32 -7.45 8.95
N ARG A 106 -9.39 -6.72 9.57
CA ARG A 106 -9.63 -5.35 10.06
C ARG A 106 -9.90 -4.37 8.93
N LEU A 107 -9.19 -4.48 7.81
CA LEU A 107 -9.38 -3.63 6.64
C LEU A 107 -10.76 -3.82 6.00
N ILE A 108 -11.26 -5.05 5.99
CA ILE A 108 -12.59 -5.39 5.48
C ILE A 108 -13.69 -5.00 6.49
N GLY A 109 -13.46 -5.28 7.78
CA GLY A 109 -14.44 -5.03 8.81
C GLY A 109 -15.76 -5.78 8.57
N ARG A 110 -16.84 -5.02 8.42
CA ARG A 110 -18.19 -5.55 8.09
C ARG A 110 -18.61 -5.23 6.66
N ALA A 111 -17.74 -4.65 5.87
CA ALA A 111 -18.06 -4.20 4.52
C ALA A 111 -18.31 -5.37 3.57
N VAL A 112 -19.05 -5.09 2.52
CA VAL A 112 -19.10 -5.94 1.33
C VAL A 112 -17.81 -5.72 0.55
N VAL A 113 -17.15 -6.81 0.18
CA VAL A 113 -15.95 -6.79 -0.66
C VAL A 113 -16.38 -6.98 -2.11
N GLY A 114 -15.88 -6.11 -2.98
CA GLY A 114 -16.00 -6.25 -4.43
C GLY A 114 -14.63 -6.58 -5.03
N CYS A 115 -14.57 -7.63 -5.86
CA CYS A 115 -13.34 -8.03 -6.53
C CYS A 115 -13.51 -8.03 -8.04
N ARG A 116 -12.62 -7.36 -8.74
CA ARG A 116 -12.44 -7.48 -10.18
C ARG A 116 -11.39 -8.56 -10.43
N SER A 117 -11.85 -9.74 -10.87
CA SER A 117 -10.96 -10.81 -11.32
C SER A 117 -10.35 -10.49 -12.69
N VAL A 118 -9.10 -10.86 -12.89
CA VAL A 118 -8.38 -10.68 -14.16
C VAL A 118 -8.01 -12.01 -14.80
N GLU A 119 -7.79 -13.05 -13.99
CA GLU A 119 -7.38 -14.39 -14.44
C GLU A 119 -7.56 -15.41 -13.33
N ARG A 120 -7.32 -16.70 -13.65
CA ARG A 120 -7.18 -17.77 -12.64
C ARG A 120 -5.74 -18.24 -12.58
N ASP A 121 -5.29 -18.57 -11.38
CA ASP A 121 -3.97 -19.20 -11.20
C ASP A 121 -3.99 -20.70 -11.49
N LYS A 122 -2.82 -21.35 -11.39
CA LYS A 122 -2.67 -22.79 -11.60
C LYS A 122 -3.46 -23.65 -10.60
N HIS A 123 -3.94 -23.08 -9.51
CA HIS A 123 -4.78 -23.72 -8.48
C HIS A 123 -6.26 -23.38 -8.64
N HIS A 124 -6.66 -22.79 -9.79
CA HIS A 124 -8.02 -22.36 -10.11
C HIS A 124 -8.57 -21.23 -9.26
N ARG A 125 -7.77 -20.57 -8.37
CA ARG A 125 -8.19 -19.39 -7.64
C ARG A 125 -8.27 -18.19 -8.57
N LEU A 126 -9.26 -17.33 -8.33
CA LEU A 126 -9.34 -16.04 -9.02
C LEU A 126 -8.21 -15.12 -8.54
N LEU A 127 -7.45 -14.55 -9.46
CA LEU A 127 -6.54 -13.44 -9.16
C LEU A 127 -7.29 -12.13 -9.34
N GLY A 128 -7.41 -11.34 -8.27
CA GLY A 128 -8.27 -10.16 -8.28
C GLY A 128 -7.72 -8.95 -7.55
N PHE A 129 -8.18 -7.80 -8.00
CA PHE A 129 -8.07 -6.55 -7.27
C PHE A 129 -9.36 -6.36 -6.49
N CYS A 130 -9.26 -6.25 -5.17
CA CYS A 130 -10.41 -6.21 -4.27
C CYS A 130 -10.48 -4.88 -3.52
N GLU A 131 -11.72 -4.42 -3.32
CA GLU A 131 -11.98 -3.21 -2.54
C GLU A 131 -13.07 -3.44 -1.50
N ALA A 132 -13.03 -2.66 -0.42
CA ALA A 132 -14.08 -2.56 0.58
C ALA A 132 -14.27 -1.08 0.92
N GLU A 133 -15.50 -0.57 0.82
CA GLU A 133 -15.83 0.84 1.07
C GLU A 133 -14.92 1.82 0.30
N GLY A 134 -14.59 1.49 -0.97
CA GLY A 134 -13.72 2.29 -1.83
C GLY A 134 -12.23 2.24 -1.48
N ARG A 135 -11.81 1.39 -0.54
CA ARG A 135 -10.41 1.15 -0.20
C ARG A 135 -9.87 -0.02 -0.99
N ASP A 136 -8.79 0.17 -1.72
CA ASP A 136 -8.00 -0.90 -2.34
C ASP A 136 -7.36 -1.77 -1.25
N LEU A 137 -7.84 -3.00 -1.08
CA LEU A 137 -7.35 -3.94 -0.07
C LEU A 137 -5.94 -4.42 -0.38
N ASN A 138 -5.62 -4.63 -1.66
CA ASN A 138 -4.32 -5.10 -2.10
C ASN A 138 -3.23 -4.08 -1.71
N GLY A 139 -3.44 -2.81 -2.09
CA GLY A 139 -2.52 -1.72 -1.75
C GLY A 139 -2.44 -1.46 -0.25
N ALA A 140 -3.57 -1.52 0.46
CA ALA A 140 -3.63 -1.29 1.90
C ALA A 140 -2.84 -2.35 2.70
N MET A 141 -2.83 -3.61 2.25
CA MET A 141 -2.02 -4.68 2.87
C MET A 141 -0.53 -4.42 2.71
N VAL A 142 -0.09 -3.97 1.53
CA VAL A 142 1.32 -3.61 1.28
C VAL A 142 1.70 -2.37 2.06
N GLU A 143 0.85 -1.34 2.09
CA GLU A 143 1.09 -0.11 2.84
C GLU A 143 1.19 -0.35 4.36
N ALA A 144 0.40 -1.28 4.89
CA ALA A 144 0.50 -1.72 6.28
C ALA A 144 1.78 -2.53 6.57
N GLY A 145 2.52 -2.95 5.54
CA GLY A 145 3.68 -3.83 5.65
C GLY A 145 3.30 -5.27 6.00
N MET A 146 2.07 -5.69 5.71
CA MET A 146 1.57 -7.04 5.99
C MET A 146 1.53 -7.93 4.74
N ALA A 147 1.94 -7.39 3.60
CA ALA A 147 2.26 -8.10 2.37
C ALA A 147 3.44 -7.42 1.68
N VAL A 148 4.13 -8.14 0.81
CA VAL A 148 5.17 -7.60 -0.07
C VAL A 148 4.59 -7.36 -1.46
N ALA A 149 5.18 -6.41 -2.18
CA ALA A 149 4.80 -6.11 -3.56
C ALA A 149 5.32 -7.22 -4.51
N PHE A 150 4.41 -7.77 -5.33
CA PHE A 150 4.72 -8.85 -6.28
C PHE A 150 4.23 -8.53 -7.69
N GLY A 151 4.59 -7.38 -8.21
CA GLY A 151 4.16 -6.92 -9.54
C GLY A 151 3.70 -5.46 -9.51
N GLY A 152 2.71 -5.15 -8.67
CA GLY A 152 2.22 -3.81 -8.38
C GLY A 152 2.70 -3.26 -7.03
N TYR A 153 2.14 -2.13 -6.59
CA TYR A 153 2.22 -1.57 -5.22
C TYR A 153 3.62 -1.27 -4.68
N ARG A 154 4.58 -1.01 -5.56
CA ARG A 154 5.98 -0.68 -5.16
C ARG A 154 6.09 0.65 -4.41
N GLY A 155 5.14 1.55 -4.61
CA GLY A 155 5.05 2.82 -3.88
C GLY A 155 4.70 2.60 -2.41
N GLU A 156 3.66 1.81 -2.19
CA GLU A 156 3.14 1.39 -0.89
C GLU A 156 4.20 0.61 -0.11
N GLU A 157 4.92 -0.29 -0.78
CA GLU A 157 6.02 -1.03 -0.17
C GLU A 157 7.17 -0.11 0.26
N ARG A 158 7.58 0.85 -0.59
CA ARG A 158 8.60 1.84 -0.19
C ARG A 158 8.16 2.65 1.03
N ALA A 159 6.89 3.04 1.08
CA ALA A 159 6.33 3.75 2.23
C ALA A 159 6.31 2.88 3.50
N ALA A 160 5.96 1.60 3.37
CA ALA A 160 6.00 0.64 4.48
C ALA A 160 7.43 0.43 5.01
N LYS A 161 8.41 0.27 4.10
CA LYS A 161 9.85 0.15 4.44
C LYS A 161 10.36 1.40 5.16
N ALA A 162 10.10 2.58 4.61
CA ALA A 162 10.53 3.85 5.21
C ALA A 162 9.92 4.07 6.61
N GLY A 163 8.66 3.68 6.79
CA GLY A 163 7.95 3.74 8.07
C GLY A 163 8.23 2.56 9.01
N ARG A 164 9.06 1.59 8.61
CA ARG A 164 9.31 0.34 9.35
C ARG A 164 8.01 -0.33 9.82
N ARG A 165 7.03 -0.43 8.93
CA ARG A 165 5.70 -0.97 9.23
C ARG A 165 5.67 -2.49 9.05
N GLY A 166 4.93 -3.16 9.93
CA GLY A 166 4.67 -4.59 9.86
C GLY A 166 5.93 -5.44 9.75
N LEU A 167 6.08 -6.19 8.68
CA LEU A 167 7.24 -7.02 8.36
C LEU A 167 8.55 -6.22 8.34
N TRP A 168 8.50 -4.97 7.86
CA TRP A 168 9.67 -4.10 7.73
C TRP A 168 10.17 -3.51 9.06
N ALA A 169 9.52 -3.84 10.18
CA ALA A 169 9.99 -3.47 11.52
C ALA A 169 11.04 -4.45 12.09
N GLY A 170 11.31 -5.55 11.40
CA GLY A 170 12.25 -6.59 11.82
C GLY A 170 12.72 -7.43 10.65
N ASP A 171 13.07 -8.69 10.93
CA ASP A 171 13.54 -9.62 9.92
C ASP A 171 12.44 -10.65 9.61
N PHE A 172 12.33 -10.99 8.34
CA PHE A 172 11.40 -12.01 7.86
C PHE A 172 11.93 -12.67 6.60
N GLN A 173 11.55 -13.92 6.40
CA GLN A 173 11.76 -14.61 5.15
C GLN A 173 10.67 -14.18 4.15
N MET A 174 11.04 -13.96 2.89
CA MET A 174 10.06 -13.65 1.85
C MET A 174 9.03 -14.78 1.76
N PRO A 175 7.73 -14.48 1.66
CA PRO A 175 6.68 -15.52 1.67
C PRO A 175 6.89 -16.59 0.61
N ARG A 176 7.29 -16.19 -0.61
CA ARG A 176 7.64 -17.12 -1.68
C ARG A 176 8.76 -18.07 -1.31
N ASP A 177 9.84 -17.56 -0.68
CA ASP A 177 11.01 -18.36 -0.31
C ASP A 177 10.65 -19.31 0.84
N TRP A 178 9.83 -18.83 1.78
CA TRP A 178 9.29 -19.65 2.87
C TRP A 178 8.47 -20.84 2.36
N ARG A 179 7.59 -20.63 1.35
CA ARG A 179 6.84 -21.70 0.68
C ARG A 179 7.76 -22.68 -0.02
N HIS A 180 8.72 -22.16 -0.78
CA HIS A 180 9.66 -22.98 -1.55
C HIS A 180 10.44 -23.95 -0.66
N GLU A 181 10.99 -23.49 0.46
CA GLU A 181 11.72 -24.32 1.42
C GLU A 181 10.87 -25.43 2.05
N ARG A 182 9.56 -25.24 2.11
CA ARG A 182 8.60 -26.20 2.71
C ARG A 182 7.85 -27.02 1.69
N GLY A 183 8.19 -26.91 0.42
CA GLY A 183 7.53 -27.65 -0.65
C GLY A 183 6.06 -27.29 -0.85
N ILE A 184 5.63 -26.09 -0.40
CA ILE A 184 4.25 -25.63 -0.50
C ILE A 184 4.03 -25.00 -1.88
N GLY A 185 3.04 -25.50 -2.62
CA GLY A 185 2.61 -24.88 -3.89
C GLY A 185 3.53 -25.17 -5.09
N GLN A 186 4.32 -26.26 -5.04
CA GLN A 186 5.08 -26.75 -6.21
C GLN A 186 4.17 -27.42 -7.26
#